data_71f0c04a893e2bd543eb3704dd3c36c5
#
_entry.id   71f0c04a893e2bd543eb3704dd3c36c5
#
_cell.length_a   1.000
_cell.length_b   1.000
_cell.length_c   1.000
_cell.angle_alpha   90.00
_cell.angle_beta   90.00
_cell.angle_gamma   90.00
#
_symmetry.space_group_name_H-M   'P 1'
#
loop_
_entity.id
_entity.type
_entity.pdbx_description
1 polymer ?
#
loop_
_entity_poly.entity_id
_entity_poly.type
_entity_poly.pdbx_seq_one_letter_code
_entity_poly.pdbx_strand_id
1 'polypeptide(L)'
;MFQRKYLIFLTFLLLLAFAWAAGWFWMADRLRADIVDFAEIQKSNGVTLSWEILRISGFPIRFDTDFTAPQARLDNVDRTITWTGADTSIRPFIEGPGVVSFRAPGQHNLDIREPGFDLSIKSQSDELAGRLGFDNSGEVNALRGLAEPFDLVINRRDQIGIRRAAFDFEKLSVTETNDTIHPDPVAATLALVLDGIDLSALSLNDDIVDYLGSEILRAAAELSLRGSLEADTISPRTLARWRDSGGTVEIENLELVWGPLRFAGDGTLA
;
A
#
# COMPACT_ATOMS: atom_id res chain seq x y z
N MET A 1 -5.53 43.27 -44.43
CA MET A 1 -5.43 41.82 -44.73
C MET A 1 -4.77 41.03 -43.57
N PHE A 2 -3.85 41.61 -42.83
CA PHE A 2 -3.17 40.99 -41.67
C PHE A 2 -4.11 40.67 -40.53
N GLN A 3 -4.99 41.59 -40.08
CA GLN A 3 -5.92 41.42 -38.94
C GLN A 3 -6.84 40.20 -39.09
N ARG A 4 -7.32 39.89 -40.29
CA ARG A 4 -8.25 38.77 -40.54
C ARG A 4 -7.54 37.41 -40.34
N LYS A 5 -6.26 37.30 -40.69
CA LYS A 5 -5.48 36.07 -40.46
C LYS A 5 -5.23 35.79 -38.98
N TYR A 6 -4.93 36.84 -38.21
CA TYR A 6 -4.81 36.73 -36.74
C TYR A 6 -6.13 36.36 -36.06
N LEU A 7 -7.23 36.91 -36.53
CA LEU A 7 -8.53 36.55 -35.99
C LEU A 7 -8.89 35.08 -36.24
N ILE A 8 -8.65 34.58 -37.44
CA ILE A 8 -8.87 33.16 -37.78
C ILE A 8 -7.93 32.26 -36.96
N PHE A 9 -6.69 32.62 -36.80
CA PHE A 9 -5.71 31.88 -36.00
C PHE A 9 -6.12 31.85 -34.50
N LEU A 10 -6.54 33.00 -33.94
CA LEU A 10 -7.03 33.10 -32.57
C LEU A 10 -8.29 32.26 -32.36
N THR A 11 -9.25 32.31 -33.29
CA THR A 11 -10.46 31.49 -33.24
C THR A 11 -10.13 30.00 -33.26
N PHE A 12 -9.16 29.57 -34.11
CA PHE A 12 -8.70 28.20 -34.16
C PHE A 12 -8.07 27.76 -32.83
N LEU A 13 -7.21 28.59 -32.23
CA LEU A 13 -6.63 28.33 -30.91
C LEU A 13 -7.67 28.19 -29.82
N LEU A 14 -8.69 29.04 -29.82
CA LEU A 14 -9.81 28.98 -28.84
C LEU A 14 -10.61 27.68 -29.00
N LEU A 15 -10.89 27.29 -30.25
CA LEU A 15 -11.57 26.03 -30.52
C LEU A 15 -10.77 24.82 -30.06
N LEU A 16 -9.46 24.83 -30.28
CA LEU A 16 -8.54 23.78 -29.81
C LEU A 16 -8.51 23.70 -28.28
N ALA A 17 -8.41 24.85 -27.60
CA ALA A 17 -8.44 24.92 -26.14
C ALA A 17 -9.78 24.44 -25.59
N PHE A 18 -10.90 24.78 -26.22
CA PHE A 18 -12.22 24.32 -25.83
C PHE A 18 -12.37 22.79 -26.02
N ALA A 19 -11.93 22.28 -27.18
CA ALA A 19 -11.94 20.84 -27.45
C ALA A 19 -11.07 20.06 -26.43
N TRP A 20 -9.91 20.60 -26.08
CA TRP A 20 -9.03 20.05 -25.04
C TRP A 20 -9.73 20.03 -23.66
N ALA A 21 -10.33 21.16 -23.25
CA ALA A 21 -11.05 21.23 -21.99
C ALA A 21 -12.23 20.26 -21.96
N ALA A 22 -13.04 20.21 -23.02
CA ALA A 22 -14.16 19.28 -23.13
C ALA A 22 -13.70 17.81 -23.05
N GLY A 23 -12.60 17.47 -23.71
CA GLY A 23 -11.99 16.14 -23.66
C GLY A 23 -11.51 15.79 -22.26
N TRP A 24 -10.87 16.74 -21.57
CA TRP A 24 -10.41 16.52 -20.19
C TRP A 24 -11.60 16.27 -19.23
N PHE A 25 -12.65 17.10 -19.27
CA PHE A 25 -13.82 16.91 -18.41
C PHE A 25 -14.55 15.60 -18.71
N TRP A 26 -14.67 15.24 -19.98
CA TRP A 26 -15.25 13.94 -20.37
C TRP A 26 -14.42 12.76 -19.81
N MET A 27 -13.08 12.82 -19.89
CA MET A 27 -12.21 11.80 -19.35
C MET A 27 -12.27 11.74 -17.82
N ALA A 28 -12.36 12.89 -17.14
CA ALA A 28 -12.52 12.96 -15.68
C ALA A 28 -13.84 12.32 -15.21
N ASP A 29 -14.95 12.57 -15.93
CA ASP A 29 -16.23 11.93 -15.63
C ASP A 29 -16.20 10.43 -15.91
N ARG A 30 -15.50 10.01 -16.97
CA ARG A 30 -15.30 8.59 -17.27
C ARG A 30 -14.48 7.89 -16.17
N LEU A 31 -13.37 8.49 -15.75
CA LEU A 31 -12.56 7.95 -14.64
C LEU A 31 -13.37 7.83 -13.35
N ARG A 32 -14.22 8.83 -13.04
CA ARG A 32 -15.11 8.75 -11.88
C ARG A 32 -16.07 7.57 -11.99
N ALA A 33 -16.67 7.36 -13.16
CA ALA A 33 -17.56 6.24 -13.40
C ALA A 33 -16.84 4.90 -13.25
N ASP A 34 -15.65 4.76 -13.83
CA ASP A 34 -14.85 3.54 -13.75
C ASP A 34 -14.45 3.21 -12.28
N ILE A 35 -14.16 4.22 -11.44
CA ILE A 35 -13.89 4.02 -10.00
C ILE A 35 -15.14 3.52 -9.27
N VAL A 36 -16.31 4.07 -9.56
CA VAL A 36 -17.57 3.63 -8.95
C VAL A 36 -17.92 2.22 -9.40
N ASP A 37 -17.80 1.92 -10.69
CA ASP A 37 -18.03 0.58 -11.25
C ASP A 37 -17.07 -0.44 -10.62
N PHE A 38 -15.80 -0.10 -10.44
CA PHE A 38 -14.84 -0.93 -9.72
C PHE A 38 -15.29 -1.23 -8.28
N ALA A 39 -15.78 -0.21 -7.54
CA ALA A 39 -16.28 -0.43 -6.18
C ALA A 39 -17.49 -1.38 -6.15
N GLU A 40 -18.40 -1.30 -7.12
CA GLU A 40 -19.55 -2.23 -7.23
C GLU A 40 -19.10 -3.66 -7.59
N ILE A 41 -18.09 -3.81 -8.45
CA ILE A 41 -17.48 -5.11 -8.75
C ILE A 41 -16.85 -5.71 -7.48
N GLN A 42 -16.09 -4.93 -6.73
CA GLN A 42 -15.47 -5.40 -5.48
C GLN A 42 -16.52 -5.81 -4.44
N LYS A 43 -17.65 -5.13 -4.39
CA LYS A 43 -18.76 -5.49 -3.50
C LYS A 43 -19.32 -6.88 -3.81
N SER A 44 -19.38 -7.28 -5.08
CA SER A 44 -19.76 -8.63 -5.46
C SER A 44 -18.74 -9.70 -5.00
N ASN A 45 -17.48 -9.29 -4.78
CA ASN A 45 -16.40 -10.12 -4.24
C ASN A 45 -16.30 -10.09 -2.71
N GLY A 46 -17.27 -9.44 -2.03
CA GLY A 46 -17.32 -9.34 -0.56
C GLY A 46 -16.51 -8.16 0.01
N VAL A 47 -15.96 -7.28 -0.83
CA VAL A 47 -15.23 -6.09 -0.41
C VAL A 47 -16.06 -4.84 -0.69
N THR A 48 -16.54 -4.19 0.35
CA THR A 48 -17.26 -2.91 0.23
C THR A 48 -16.28 -1.75 0.33
N LEU A 49 -16.17 -0.97 -0.73
CA LEU A 49 -15.42 0.28 -0.77
C LEU A 49 -16.39 1.46 -0.68
N SER A 50 -16.07 2.46 0.13
CA SER A 50 -16.87 3.68 0.28
C SER A 50 -15.99 4.89 0.60
N TRP A 51 -16.51 6.08 0.31
CA TRP A 51 -15.87 7.37 0.57
C TRP A 51 -16.97 8.44 0.70
N GLU A 52 -16.67 9.53 1.38
CA GLU A 52 -17.63 10.65 1.46
C GLU A 52 -17.64 11.48 0.18
N ILE A 53 -16.45 11.83 -0.33
CA ILE A 53 -16.29 12.63 -1.54
C ILE A 53 -15.21 11.99 -2.43
N LEU A 54 -15.53 11.87 -3.73
CA LEU A 54 -14.57 11.53 -4.79
C LEU A 54 -14.43 12.76 -5.70
N ARG A 55 -13.25 13.35 -5.73
CA ARG A 55 -12.93 14.50 -6.58
C ARG A 55 -11.82 14.14 -7.57
N ILE A 56 -12.03 14.51 -8.83
CA ILE A 56 -10.99 14.46 -9.85
C ILE A 56 -10.59 15.88 -10.18
N SER A 57 -9.30 16.16 -10.12
CA SER A 57 -8.69 17.49 -10.30
C SER A 57 -7.44 17.40 -11.18
N GLY A 58 -6.71 18.51 -11.36
CA GLY A 58 -5.45 18.52 -12.12
C GLY A 58 -5.56 19.01 -13.56
N PHE A 59 -6.73 19.60 -13.94
CA PHE A 59 -6.87 20.27 -15.25
C PHE A 59 -5.72 21.27 -15.48
N PRO A 60 -5.16 21.34 -16.68
CA PRO A 60 -5.58 20.64 -17.91
C PRO A 60 -4.75 19.38 -18.25
N ILE A 61 -3.84 18.93 -17.40
CA ILE A 61 -2.78 17.98 -17.80
C ILE A 61 -2.87 16.66 -17.01
N ARG A 62 -3.37 16.68 -15.76
CA ARG A 62 -3.37 15.53 -14.86
C ARG A 62 -4.78 15.14 -14.43
N PHE A 63 -4.90 13.92 -13.88
CA PHE A 63 -6.12 13.42 -13.26
C PHE A 63 -5.79 13.00 -11.82
N ASP A 64 -5.63 14.02 -10.95
CA ASP A 64 -5.42 13.79 -9.52
C ASP A 64 -6.77 13.35 -8.92
N THR A 65 -6.79 12.23 -8.22
CA THR A 65 -8.00 11.66 -7.61
C THR A 65 -7.90 11.76 -6.10
N ASP A 66 -8.82 12.51 -5.48
CA ASP A 66 -8.87 12.72 -4.04
C ASP A 66 -10.10 12.01 -3.45
N PHE A 67 -9.87 11.21 -2.42
CA PHE A 67 -10.88 10.52 -1.63
C PHE A 67 -10.95 11.14 -0.24
N THR A 68 -12.13 11.58 0.17
CA THR A 68 -12.38 12.02 1.54
C THR A 68 -12.94 10.86 2.35
N ALA A 69 -12.36 10.62 3.53
CA ALA A 69 -12.74 9.56 4.46
C ALA A 69 -12.94 8.18 3.78
N PRO A 70 -11.94 7.66 3.06
CA PRO A 70 -12.07 6.37 2.39
C PRO A 70 -12.20 5.24 3.41
N GLN A 71 -13.01 4.23 3.07
CA GLN A 71 -13.23 3.05 3.89
C GLN A 71 -13.22 1.80 3.00
N ALA A 72 -12.67 0.72 3.53
CA ALA A 72 -12.74 -0.60 2.92
C ALA A 72 -13.22 -1.61 3.97
N ARG A 73 -14.19 -2.45 3.61
CA ARG A 73 -14.73 -3.48 4.49
C ARG A 73 -14.80 -4.80 3.75
N LEU A 74 -14.15 -5.81 4.29
CA LEU A 74 -14.24 -7.19 3.85
C LEU A 74 -15.10 -7.96 4.85
N ASP A 75 -16.22 -8.50 4.41
CA ASP A 75 -17.08 -9.35 5.20
C ASP A 75 -17.06 -10.77 4.64
N ASN A 76 -16.55 -11.71 5.42
CA ASN A 76 -16.64 -13.15 5.18
C ASN A 76 -17.40 -13.82 6.33
N VAL A 77 -17.76 -15.11 6.15
CA VAL A 77 -18.53 -15.88 7.16
C VAL A 77 -17.90 -15.87 8.54
N ASP A 78 -16.55 -15.90 8.61
CA ASP A 78 -15.80 -16.05 9.86
C ASP A 78 -14.93 -14.82 10.18
N ARG A 79 -14.94 -13.79 9.32
CA ARG A 79 -14.02 -12.65 9.48
C ARG A 79 -14.61 -11.36 8.93
N THR A 80 -14.50 -10.29 9.72
CA THR A 80 -14.73 -8.93 9.25
C THR A 80 -13.43 -8.14 9.38
N ILE A 81 -12.97 -7.53 8.28
CA ILE A 81 -11.86 -6.59 8.27
C ILE A 81 -12.42 -5.24 7.85
N THR A 82 -12.24 -4.22 8.68
CA THR A 82 -12.66 -2.85 8.38
C THR A 82 -11.44 -1.94 8.45
N TRP A 83 -11.17 -1.25 7.37
CA TRP A 83 -10.19 -0.17 7.33
C TRP A 83 -10.91 1.16 7.10
N THR A 84 -10.53 2.18 7.86
CA THR A 84 -10.95 3.57 7.66
C THR A 84 -9.72 4.44 7.56
N GLY A 85 -9.64 5.26 6.53
CA GLY A 85 -8.48 6.08 6.23
C GLY A 85 -8.73 7.57 6.37
N ALA A 86 -7.64 8.31 6.53
CA ALA A 86 -7.62 9.75 6.32
C ALA A 86 -7.80 10.09 4.83
N ASP A 87 -7.98 11.36 4.53
CA ASP A 87 -8.07 11.86 3.17
C ASP A 87 -6.86 11.40 2.34
N THR A 88 -7.16 10.76 1.23
CA THR A 88 -6.16 10.11 0.39
C THR A 88 -6.17 10.70 -0.99
N SER A 89 -5.01 11.09 -1.50
CA SER A 89 -4.82 11.53 -2.88
C SER A 89 -4.04 10.50 -3.68
N ILE A 90 -4.52 10.19 -4.89
CA ILE A 90 -3.86 9.30 -5.85
C ILE A 90 -3.53 10.11 -7.10
N ARG A 91 -2.31 10.00 -7.57
CA ARG A 91 -1.81 10.72 -8.74
C ARG A 91 -1.14 9.76 -9.71
N PRO A 92 -1.51 9.81 -11.00
CA PRO A 92 -0.79 9.07 -12.02
C PRO A 92 0.69 9.50 -12.06
N PHE A 93 1.58 8.53 -12.20
CA PHE A 93 3.00 8.81 -12.33
C PHE A 93 3.36 9.04 -13.80
N ILE A 94 4.09 10.13 -14.07
CA ILE A 94 4.41 10.52 -15.45
C ILE A 94 5.50 9.62 -16.06
N GLU A 95 6.28 8.94 -15.22
CA GLU A 95 7.45 8.15 -15.62
C GLU A 95 7.14 6.77 -16.20
N GLY A 96 5.88 6.30 -16.15
CA GLY A 96 5.51 5.02 -16.73
C GLY A 96 4.02 4.69 -16.62
N PRO A 97 3.46 4.02 -17.63
CA PRO A 97 2.11 3.49 -17.54
C PRO A 97 2.05 2.40 -16.45
N GLY A 98 0.98 2.38 -15.68
CA GLY A 98 0.76 1.38 -14.64
C GLY A 98 1.36 1.72 -13.27
N VAL A 99 1.87 2.93 -13.05
CA VAL A 99 2.34 3.37 -11.73
C VAL A 99 1.55 4.60 -11.29
N VAL A 100 1.05 4.56 -10.05
CA VAL A 100 0.43 5.72 -9.40
C VAL A 100 1.13 6.00 -8.07
N SER A 101 1.24 7.28 -7.71
CA SER A 101 1.64 7.69 -6.37
C SER A 101 0.41 7.92 -5.51
N PHE A 102 0.49 7.59 -4.24
CA PHE A 102 -0.53 7.91 -3.25
C PHE A 102 0.05 8.72 -2.10
N ARG A 103 -0.81 9.50 -1.46
CA ARG A 103 -0.51 10.21 -0.23
C ARG A 103 -1.74 10.19 0.67
N ALA A 104 -1.55 9.79 1.92
CA ALA A 104 -2.63 9.58 2.87
C ALA A 104 -2.19 9.96 4.30
N PRO A 105 -1.78 11.23 4.55
CA PRO A 105 -1.41 11.68 5.89
C PRO A 105 -2.63 11.67 6.81
N GLY A 106 -2.42 11.42 8.08
CA GLY A 106 -3.48 11.45 9.08
C GLY A 106 -3.71 10.11 9.76
N GLN A 107 -4.93 9.92 10.25
CA GLN A 107 -5.28 8.75 11.04
C GLN A 107 -5.88 7.64 10.17
N HIS A 108 -5.40 6.42 10.39
CA HIS A 108 -5.95 5.21 9.81
C HIS A 108 -6.30 4.22 10.90
N ASN A 109 -7.42 3.52 10.74
CA ASN A 109 -7.85 2.49 11.68
C ASN A 109 -8.05 1.19 10.91
N LEU A 110 -7.56 0.10 11.47
CA LEU A 110 -7.78 -1.26 10.98
C LEU A 110 -8.36 -2.10 12.12
N ASP A 111 -9.57 -2.57 11.94
CA ASP A 111 -10.24 -3.47 12.85
C ASP A 111 -10.40 -4.85 12.18
N ILE A 112 -9.86 -5.89 12.81
CA ILE A 112 -9.99 -7.29 12.39
C ILE A 112 -10.77 -8.02 13.48
N ARG A 113 -11.88 -8.66 13.10
CA ARG A 113 -12.72 -9.44 14.00
C ARG A 113 -12.90 -10.84 13.44
N GLU A 114 -12.52 -11.83 14.24
CA GLU A 114 -12.69 -13.26 13.98
C GLU A 114 -13.21 -13.94 15.25
N PRO A 115 -13.82 -15.12 15.18
CA PRO A 115 -14.21 -15.88 16.37
C PRO A 115 -13.00 -16.14 17.28
N GLY A 116 -13.01 -15.50 18.47
CA GLY A 116 -11.92 -15.62 19.45
C GLY A 116 -10.71 -14.72 19.23
N PHE A 117 -10.74 -13.83 18.23
CA PHE A 117 -9.65 -12.89 17.96
C PHE A 117 -10.18 -11.53 17.50
N ASP A 118 -9.90 -10.49 18.29
CA ASP A 118 -10.18 -9.10 17.96
C ASP A 118 -8.88 -8.30 17.97
N LEU A 119 -8.56 -7.64 16.85
CA LEU A 119 -7.40 -6.76 16.72
C LEU A 119 -7.86 -5.39 16.22
N SER A 120 -7.53 -4.35 16.97
CA SER A 120 -7.75 -2.96 16.55
C SER A 120 -6.41 -2.23 16.53
N ILE A 121 -6.04 -1.73 15.34
CA ILE A 121 -4.83 -0.94 15.12
C ILE A 121 -5.25 0.45 14.68
N LYS A 122 -4.81 1.46 15.42
CA LYS A 122 -4.89 2.85 15.01
C LYS A 122 -3.50 3.33 14.66
N SER A 123 -3.35 3.95 13.52
CA SER A 123 -2.10 4.57 13.13
C SER A 123 -2.32 6.05 12.86
N GLN A 124 -1.30 6.84 13.15
CA GLN A 124 -1.24 8.26 12.85
C GLN A 124 0.10 8.53 12.17
N SER A 125 0.09 9.22 11.04
CA SER A 125 1.30 9.66 10.37
C SER A 125 1.11 11.05 9.78
N ASP A 126 2.11 11.90 9.90
CA ASP A 126 2.09 13.22 9.26
C ASP A 126 2.43 13.11 7.77
N GLU A 127 3.22 12.11 7.41
CA GLU A 127 3.54 11.80 6.03
C GLU A 127 3.46 10.29 5.79
N LEU A 128 2.35 9.85 5.19
CA LEU A 128 2.20 8.52 4.60
C LEU A 128 2.10 8.71 3.10
N ALA A 129 3.10 8.24 2.38
CA ALA A 129 3.15 8.36 0.93
C ALA A 129 3.78 7.12 0.31
N GLY A 130 3.47 6.88 -0.96
CA GLY A 130 4.03 5.73 -1.66
C GLY A 130 3.64 5.64 -3.11
N ARG A 131 3.93 4.49 -3.70
CA ARG A 131 3.65 4.15 -5.09
C ARG A 131 3.00 2.79 -5.17
N LEU A 132 2.02 2.67 -6.07
CA LEU A 132 1.39 1.42 -6.47
C LEU A 132 1.76 1.15 -7.91
N GLY A 133 2.27 -0.02 -8.19
CA GLY A 133 2.48 -0.55 -9.54
C GLY A 133 1.33 -1.49 -9.91
N PHE A 134 0.94 -1.45 -11.17
CA PHE A 134 -0.09 -2.33 -11.74
C PHE A 134 0.50 -3.04 -12.94
N ASP A 135 0.17 -4.30 -13.09
CA ASP A 135 0.50 -5.07 -14.28
C ASP A 135 -0.44 -4.76 -15.45
N ASN A 136 -0.25 -5.46 -16.57
CA ASN A 136 -1.06 -5.26 -17.78
C ASN A 136 -2.53 -5.72 -17.63
N SER A 137 -2.84 -6.50 -16.60
CA SER A 137 -4.21 -6.92 -16.26
C SER A 137 -4.91 -5.90 -15.35
N GLY A 138 -4.16 -4.93 -14.80
CA GLY A 138 -4.64 -3.94 -13.84
C GLY A 138 -4.56 -4.43 -12.38
N GLU A 139 -3.87 -5.55 -12.12
CA GLU A 139 -3.61 -6.03 -10.78
C GLU A 139 -2.42 -5.32 -10.14
N VAL A 140 -2.49 -5.11 -8.82
CA VAL A 140 -1.36 -4.52 -8.07
C VAL A 140 -0.22 -5.53 -8.05
N ASN A 141 0.91 -5.15 -8.64
CA ASN A 141 2.13 -5.96 -8.65
C ASN A 141 3.27 -5.36 -7.82
N ALA A 142 3.18 -4.09 -7.43
CA ALA A 142 4.18 -3.46 -6.56
C ALA A 142 3.53 -2.45 -5.61
N LEU A 143 4.05 -2.38 -4.39
CA LEU A 143 3.65 -1.39 -3.39
C LEU A 143 4.89 -0.93 -2.62
N ARG A 144 5.23 0.34 -2.73
CA ARG A 144 6.29 0.99 -1.96
C ARG A 144 5.72 2.11 -1.13
N GLY A 145 6.12 2.23 0.13
CA GLY A 145 5.62 3.29 0.97
C GLY A 145 6.58 3.70 2.06
N LEU A 146 6.34 4.91 2.54
CA LEU A 146 7.06 5.56 3.62
C LEU A 146 6.05 6.24 4.53
N ALA A 147 6.21 6.08 5.84
CA ALA A 147 5.47 6.81 6.87
C ALA A 147 6.46 7.45 7.86
N GLU A 148 6.32 8.77 8.09
CA GLU A 148 7.19 9.57 8.96
C GLU A 148 6.42 10.73 9.63
N PRO A 149 6.47 10.90 10.97
CA PRO A 149 6.56 9.83 11.94
C PRO A 149 5.33 8.93 11.86
N PHE A 150 5.37 7.79 12.51
CA PHE A 150 4.29 6.81 12.46
C PHE A 150 3.98 6.28 13.86
N ASP A 151 2.85 6.65 14.41
CA ASP A 151 2.40 6.19 15.72
C ASP A 151 1.37 5.08 15.55
N LEU A 152 1.52 4.03 16.34
CA LEU A 152 0.61 2.88 16.40
C LEU A 152 -0.02 2.77 17.77
N VAL A 153 -1.33 2.52 17.83
CA VAL A 153 -2.04 2.11 19.04
C VAL A 153 -2.72 0.79 18.77
N ILE A 154 -2.30 -0.25 19.49
CA ILE A 154 -2.79 -1.62 19.33
C ILE A 154 -3.78 -1.91 20.48
N ASN A 155 -4.97 -2.40 20.13
CA ASN A 155 -6.03 -2.76 21.07
C ASN A 155 -6.35 -1.67 22.11
N ARG A 156 -6.17 -0.39 21.72
CA ARG A 156 -6.41 0.81 22.57
C ARG A 156 -5.55 0.87 23.84
N ARG A 157 -4.46 0.13 23.92
CA ARG A 157 -3.60 0.03 25.10
C ARG A 157 -2.14 0.32 24.78
N ASP A 158 -1.59 -0.43 23.84
CA ASP A 158 -0.17 -0.43 23.56
C ASP A 158 0.12 0.64 22.52
N GLN A 159 0.86 1.66 22.90
CA GLN A 159 1.29 2.72 22.00
C GLN A 159 2.76 2.51 21.63
N ILE A 160 3.07 2.60 20.35
CA ILE A 160 4.41 2.46 19.80
C ILE A 160 4.62 3.64 18.85
N GLY A 161 5.63 4.45 19.10
CA GLY A 161 6.08 5.49 18.20
C GLY A 161 7.16 4.93 17.27
N ILE A 162 7.10 5.25 15.98
CA ILE A 162 8.09 4.86 14.99
C ILE A 162 8.53 6.10 14.24
N ARG A 163 9.81 6.43 14.28
CA ARG A 163 10.31 7.62 13.60
C ARG A 163 10.15 7.52 12.09
N ARG A 164 10.39 6.33 11.56
CA ARG A 164 10.28 6.05 10.13
C ARG A 164 9.91 4.60 9.88
N ALA A 165 8.92 4.37 9.07
CA ALA A 165 8.54 3.06 8.55
C ALA A 165 8.60 3.07 7.03
N ALA A 166 9.38 2.18 6.43
CA ALA A 166 9.43 2.00 4.98
C ALA A 166 9.08 0.56 4.63
N PHE A 167 8.31 0.37 3.58
CA PHE A 167 7.95 -0.96 3.09
C PHE A 167 8.02 -1.01 1.57
N ASP A 168 8.40 -2.16 1.06
CA ASP A 168 8.49 -2.47 -0.37
C ASP A 168 7.95 -3.89 -0.58
N PHE A 169 6.96 -4.02 -1.42
CA PHE A 169 6.39 -5.29 -1.87
C PHE A 169 6.41 -5.32 -3.39
N GLU A 170 6.85 -6.44 -3.96
CA GLU A 170 6.84 -6.67 -5.39
C GLU A 170 6.43 -8.11 -5.69
N LYS A 171 5.39 -8.28 -6.51
CA LYS A 171 4.99 -9.57 -7.09
C LYS A 171 5.81 -9.78 -8.35
N LEU A 172 6.57 -10.85 -8.40
CA LEU A 172 7.44 -11.16 -9.53
C LEU A 172 6.70 -12.06 -10.53
N SER A 173 6.91 -11.82 -11.80
CA SER A 173 6.52 -12.79 -12.82
C SER A 173 7.40 -14.02 -12.65
N VAL A 174 6.78 -15.19 -12.50
CA VAL A 174 7.49 -16.47 -12.37
C VAL A 174 8.37 -16.66 -13.62
N THR A 175 9.65 -16.36 -13.46
CA THR A 175 10.67 -16.69 -14.45
C THR A 175 11.35 -17.95 -13.96
N GLU A 176 11.48 -18.97 -14.82
CA GLU A 176 12.23 -20.19 -14.48
C GLU A 176 13.62 -19.80 -13.98
N THR A 177 13.89 -20.07 -12.71
CA THR A 177 15.20 -19.83 -12.12
C THR A 177 16.13 -20.99 -12.48
N ASN A 178 17.29 -20.69 -13.04
CA ASN A 178 18.38 -21.65 -13.19
C ASN A 178 19.17 -21.86 -11.88
N ASP A 179 18.56 -21.51 -10.75
CA ASP A 179 19.16 -21.72 -9.44
C ASP A 179 19.06 -23.18 -9.05
N THR A 180 20.20 -23.87 -8.94
CA THR A 180 20.27 -25.29 -8.59
C THR A 180 20.10 -25.55 -7.09
N ILE A 181 20.22 -24.51 -6.26
CA ILE A 181 20.10 -24.59 -4.79
C ILE A 181 18.63 -24.38 -4.39
N HIS A 182 17.96 -23.45 -5.06
CA HIS A 182 16.56 -23.11 -4.83
C HIS A 182 15.78 -23.21 -6.14
N PRO A 183 15.28 -24.43 -6.50
CA PRO A 183 14.64 -24.67 -7.78
C PRO A 183 13.29 -23.93 -7.93
N ASP A 184 12.66 -23.55 -6.80
CA ASP A 184 11.38 -22.87 -6.81
C ASP A 184 11.57 -21.37 -7.09
N PRO A 185 10.81 -20.81 -8.04
CA PRO A 185 10.92 -19.41 -8.42
C PRO A 185 10.45 -18.49 -7.28
N VAL A 186 11.04 -17.30 -7.18
CA VAL A 186 10.54 -16.25 -6.28
C VAL A 186 9.25 -15.68 -6.86
N ALA A 187 8.15 -15.80 -6.13
CA ALA A 187 6.84 -15.29 -6.53
C ALA A 187 6.61 -13.85 -6.07
N ALA A 188 7.15 -13.48 -4.90
CA ALA A 188 7.06 -12.12 -4.39
C ALA A 188 8.21 -11.81 -3.42
N THR A 189 8.53 -10.53 -3.29
CA THR A 189 9.47 -10.02 -2.29
C THR A 189 8.77 -9.03 -1.37
N LEU A 190 9.21 -8.97 -0.12
CA LEU A 190 8.75 -8.01 0.88
C LEU A 190 9.95 -7.49 1.66
N ALA A 191 10.13 -6.17 1.71
CA ALA A 191 11.08 -5.52 2.59
C ALA A 191 10.34 -4.58 3.55
N LEU A 192 10.73 -4.62 4.83
CA LEU A 192 10.23 -3.74 5.88
C LEU A 192 11.42 -3.18 6.64
N VAL A 193 11.44 -1.87 6.83
CA VAL A 193 12.44 -1.17 7.64
C VAL A 193 11.74 -0.24 8.60
N LEU A 194 12.02 -0.39 9.89
CA LEU A 194 11.52 0.45 10.97
C LEU A 194 12.72 1.08 11.68
N ASP A 195 12.80 2.39 11.72
CA ASP A 195 13.84 3.13 12.40
C ASP A 195 13.25 3.93 13.57
N GLY A 196 13.90 3.84 14.75
CA GLY A 196 13.54 4.58 15.95
C GLY A 196 12.17 4.17 16.51
N ILE A 197 12.05 2.91 16.96
CA ILE A 197 10.82 2.38 17.55
C ILE A 197 10.84 2.70 19.05
N ASP A 198 9.97 3.60 19.48
CA ASP A 198 9.81 3.98 20.89
C ASP A 198 8.82 3.03 21.59
N LEU A 199 9.34 2.32 22.56
CA LEU A 199 8.62 1.35 23.40
C LEU A 199 8.30 1.91 24.80
N SER A 200 8.57 3.19 25.07
CA SER A 200 8.46 3.79 26.41
C SER A 200 7.05 3.72 26.98
N ALA A 201 6.02 3.69 26.14
CA ALA A 201 4.63 3.55 26.54
C ALA A 201 4.20 2.09 26.81
N LEU A 202 5.04 1.11 26.50
CA LEU A 202 4.80 -0.29 26.80
C LEU A 202 5.26 -0.61 28.25
N SER A 203 4.52 -1.44 28.94
CA SER A 203 4.90 -1.95 30.27
C SER A 203 5.96 -3.04 30.10
N LEU A 204 7.17 -2.67 29.72
CA LEU A 204 8.30 -3.59 29.65
C LEU A 204 8.84 -3.87 31.03
N ASN A 205 9.54 -5.02 31.19
CA ASN A 205 10.25 -5.33 32.40
C ASN A 205 11.40 -4.34 32.62
N ASP A 206 11.56 -3.84 33.85
CA ASP A 206 12.61 -2.86 34.22
C ASP A 206 14.01 -3.36 33.84
N ASP A 207 14.31 -4.64 34.04
CA ASP A 207 15.60 -5.25 33.67
C ASP A 207 15.88 -5.16 32.15
N ILE A 208 14.84 -5.25 31.31
CA ILE A 208 14.97 -5.12 29.86
C ILE A 208 15.26 -3.67 29.51
N VAL A 209 14.52 -2.73 30.11
CA VAL A 209 14.68 -1.30 29.86
C VAL A 209 16.05 -0.82 30.33
N ASP A 210 16.52 -1.29 31.49
CA ASP A 210 17.82 -0.92 32.05
C ASP A 210 18.99 -1.43 31.18
N TYR A 211 18.82 -2.60 30.53
CA TYR A 211 19.88 -3.20 29.73
C TYR A 211 19.82 -2.80 28.25
N LEU A 212 18.63 -2.80 27.64
CA LEU A 212 18.46 -2.56 26.20
C LEU A 212 17.98 -1.15 25.89
N GLY A 213 17.37 -0.45 26.87
CA GLY A 213 16.72 0.83 26.67
C GLY A 213 15.27 0.67 26.15
N SER A 214 14.56 1.77 26.09
CA SER A 214 13.17 1.84 25.62
C SER A 214 13.04 2.11 24.12
N GLU A 215 14.15 2.25 23.38
CA GLU A 215 14.14 2.53 21.93
C GLU A 215 14.88 1.43 21.17
N ILE A 216 14.19 0.83 20.18
CA ILE A 216 14.84 0.00 19.16
C ILE A 216 15.29 0.96 18.04
N LEU A 217 16.59 1.04 17.81
CA LEU A 217 17.15 1.96 16.82
C LEU A 217 16.77 1.56 15.40
N ARG A 218 16.75 0.25 15.12
CA ARG A 218 16.41 -0.28 13.81
C ARG A 218 15.89 -1.72 13.92
N ALA A 219 14.83 -2.00 13.17
CA ALA A 219 14.38 -3.34 12.85
C ALA A 219 14.14 -3.42 11.34
N ALA A 220 14.72 -4.41 10.67
CA ALA A 220 14.55 -4.60 9.24
C ALA A 220 14.36 -6.08 8.92
N ALA A 221 13.55 -6.36 7.89
CA ALA A 221 13.35 -7.69 7.36
C ALA A 221 13.20 -7.63 5.84
N GLU A 222 13.89 -8.55 5.16
CA GLU A 222 13.75 -8.79 3.73
C GLU A 222 13.36 -10.25 3.54
N LEU A 223 12.21 -10.47 2.89
CA LEU A 223 11.58 -11.76 2.73
C LEU A 223 11.34 -12.06 1.26
N SER A 224 11.57 -13.30 0.85
CA SER A 224 11.19 -13.82 -0.46
C SER A 224 10.18 -14.95 -0.30
N LEU A 225 9.07 -14.88 -1.01
CA LEU A 225 8.12 -15.98 -1.12
C LEU A 225 8.47 -16.80 -2.34
N ARG A 226 8.78 -18.08 -2.14
CA ARG A 226 9.13 -19.03 -3.21
C ARG A 226 7.98 -20.01 -3.47
N GLY A 227 7.90 -20.45 -4.70
CA GLY A 227 6.85 -21.36 -5.16
C GLY A 227 5.79 -20.66 -6.00
N SER A 228 4.94 -21.44 -6.66
CA SER A 228 3.87 -20.92 -7.53
C SER A 228 2.73 -20.33 -6.70
N LEU A 229 2.59 -19.04 -6.70
CA LEU A 229 1.47 -18.33 -6.10
C LEU A 229 0.37 -18.15 -7.16
N GLU A 230 -0.38 -19.23 -7.43
CA GLU A 230 -1.49 -19.25 -8.39
C GLU A 230 -2.72 -18.54 -7.83
N ALA A 231 -2.66 -17.25 -7.55
CA ALA A 231 -3.85 -16.58 -7.08
C ALA A 231 -3.89 -15.10 -7.46
N ASP A 232 -5.00 -14.76 -8.04
CA ASP A 232 -5.40 -13.39 -8.31
C ASP A 232 -5.62 -12.58 -7.01
N THR A 233 -5.71 -13.26 -5.86
CA THR A 233 -5.95 -12.62 -4.56
C THR A 233 -5.20 -13.35 -3.44
N ILE A 234 -4.37 -12.63 -2.70
CA ILE A 234 -3.73 -13.14 -1.48
C ILE A 234 -4.80 -13.30 -0.39
N SER A 235 -5.12 -14.53 -0.04
CA SER A 235 -6.06 -14.90 1.02
C SER A 235 -5.45 -15.96 1.94
N PRO A 236 -5.93 -16.13 3.18
CA PRO A 236 -5.44 -17.21 4.05
C PRO A 236 -5.57 -18.62 3.43
N ARG A 237 -6.61 -18.85 2.64
CA ARG A 237 -6.80 -20.12 1.92
C ARG A 237 -5.79 -20.29 0.79
N THR A 238 -5.46 -19.21 0.11
CA THR A 238 -4.46 -19.21 -0.95
C THR A 238 -3.08 -19.43 -0.38
N LEU A 239 -2.73 -18.74 0.72
CA LEU A 239 -1.47 -18.95 1.42
C LEU A 239 -1.35 -20.35 2.00
N ALA A 240 -2.44 -20.91 2.55
CA ALA A 240 -2.44 -22.29 3.02
C ALA A 240 -2.19 -23.29 1.87
N ARG A 241 -2.85 -23.15 0.72
CA ARG A 241 -2.62 -23.97 -0.47
C ARG A 241 -1.19 -23.82 -1.00
N TRP A 242 -0.69 -22.60 -1.05
CA TRP A 242 0.67 -22.33 -1.47
C TRP A 242 1.68 -23.04 -0.55
N ARG A 243 1.53 -22.94 0.78
CA ARG A 243 2.36 -23.67 1.75
C ARG A 243 2.23 -25.20 1.54
N ASP A 244 0.98 -25.71 1.43
CA ASP A 244 0.73 -27.16 1.28
C ASP A 244 1.24 -27.70 -0.07
N SER A 245 1.48 -26.84 -1.06
CA SER A 245 2.14 -27.16 -2.34
C SER A 245 3.68 -27.05 -2.31
N GLY A 246 4.27 -26.83 -1.14
CA GLY A 246 5.72 -26.71 -0.98
C GLY A 246 6.25 -25.27 -1.02
N GLY A 247 5.37 -24.28 -0.96
CA GLY A 247 5.79 -22.87 -0.89
C GLY A 247 6.57 -22.57 0.40
N THR A 248 7.64 -21.78 0.29
CA THR A 248 8.54 -21.42 1.40
C THR A 248 8.70 -19.92 1.51
N VAL A 249 8.90 -19.43 2.74
CA VAL A 249 9.32 -18.04 3.01
C VAL A 249 10.80 -18.08 3.32
N GLU A 250 11.59 -17.43 2.51
CA GLU A 250 13.01 -17.22 2.73
C GLU A 250 13.22 -15.86 3.38
N ILE A 251 13.91 -15.85 4.50
CA ILE A 251 14.36 -14.63 5.19
C ILE A 251 15.74 -14.32 4.64
N GLU A 252 15.81 -13.38 3.70
CA GLU A 252 17.08 -12.98 3.07
C GLU A 252 17.93 -12.17 4.05
N ASN A 253 17.27 -11.34 4.87
CA ASN A 253 17.92 -10.53 5.89
C ASN A 253 16.93 -10.22 7.01
N LEU A 254 17.39 -10.40 8.24
CA LEU A 254 16.71 -9.93 9.45
C LEU A 254 17.72 -9.15 10.29
N GLU A 255 17.45 -7.89 10.58
CA GLU A 255 18.31 -7.02 11.37
C GLU A 255 17.54 -6.43 12.55
N LEU A 256 18.17 -6.45 13.74
CA LEU A 256 17.67 -5.77 14.93
C LEU A 256 18.81 -5.06 15.65
N VAL A 257 18.64 -3.77 15.94
CA VAL A 257 19.57 -2.98 16.74
C VAL A 257 18.80 -2.39 17.92
N TRP A 258 19.04 -2.92 19.12
CA TRP A 258 18.37 -2.51 20.35
C TRP A 258 19.37 -2.35 21.49
N GLY A 259 19.68 -1.10 21.85
CA GLY A 259 20.76 -0.81 22.80
C GLY A 259 22.09 -1.46 22.40
N PRO A 260 22.70 -2.27 23.28
CA PRO A 260 23.92 -3.00 22.96
C PRO A 260 23.68 -4.25 22.10
N LEU A 261 22.42 -4.71 21.95
CA LEU A 261 22.09 -5.89 21.16
C LEU A 261 22.12 -5.54 19.68
N ARG A 262 22.88 -6.33 18.93
CA ARG A 262 22.87 -6.35 17.47
C ARG A 262 22.60 -7.77 17.02
N PHE A 263 21.53 -7.97 16.32
CA PHE A 263 21.16 -9.26 15.74
C PHE A 263 21.07 -9.10 14.22
N ALA A 264 21.64 -10.04 13.51
CA ALA A 264 21.43 -10.23 12.07
C ALA A 264 21.32 -11.73 11.80
N GLY A 265 20.47 -12.10 10.86
CA GLY A 265 20.25 -13.49 10.51
C GLY A 265 19.49 -13.64 9.22
N ASP A 266 19.53 -14.83 8.70
CA ASP A 266 18.83 -15.33 7.53
C ASP A 266 18.27 -16.72 7.82
N GLY A 267 17.36 -17.21 6.99
CA GLY A 267 16.79 -18.54 7.19
C GLY A 267 15.59 -18.81 6.29
N THR A 268 15.06 -20.03 6.41
CA THR A 268 13.90 -20.46 5.63
C THR A 268 12.82 -20.99 6.57
N LEU A 269 11.57 -20.58 6.33
CA LEU A 269 10.36 -21.09 6.95
C LEU A 269 9.58 -21.91 5.92
N ALA A 270 9.25 -23.16 6.25
CA ALA A 270 8.50 -24.09 5.39
C ALA A 270 7.17 -24.49 6.03
#